data_a12c49e9851623b30c367f164f249031
#
_entry.id   a12c49e9851623b30c367f164f249031
#
_cell.length_a   1.000
_cell.length_b   1.000
_cell.length_c   1.000
_cell.angle_alpha   90.00
_cell.angle_beta   90.00
_cell.angle_gamma   90.00
#
_symmetry.space_group_name_H-M   'P 1'
#
loop_
_entity.id
_entity.type
_entity.pdbx_description
1 polymer ?
#
loop_
_entity_poly.entity_id
_entity_poly.type
_entity_poly.pdbx_seq_one_letter_code
_entity_poly.pdbx_strand_id
1 'polypeptide(L)'
;MFQSSNEKVSTAIDILKHELLNMAQEGVSDEELLGAKNYLIGAYPLRFDGNVRIAKILASMQFIGLNKDYIKSRNEKIKAIKSSDIALVANRLLSSKDFTIVIVGEPQGL
;
A
#
# COMPACT_ATOMS: atom_id res chain seq x y z
N MET A 1 8.33 0.42 -3.84
CA MET A 1 9.75 0.19 -4.17
C MET A 1 10.21 -1.08 -3.48
N PHE A 2 10.89 -1.98 -4.17
CA PHE A 2 11.52 -3.18 -3.61
C PHE A 2 12.97 -3.25 -4.07
N GLN A 3 13.77 -4.10 -3.43
CA GLN A 3 15.16 -4.35 -3.78
C GLN A 3 15.33 -5.82 -4.11
N SER A 4 16.14 -6.11 -5.11
CA SER A 4 16.50 -7.46 -5.53
C SER A 4 17.96 -7.49 -5.97
N SER A 5 18.59 -8.65 -5.99
CA SER A 5 19.88 -8.82 -6.66
C SER A 5 19.72 -8.68 -8.18
N ASN A 6 20.74 -8.18 -8.88
CA ASN A 6 20.69 -7.94 -10.32
C ASN A 6 20.25 -9.17 -11.13
N GLU A 7 20.65 -10.36 -10.69
CA GLU A 7 20.33 -11.65 -11.32
C GLU A 7 18.84 -12.05 -11.17
N LYS A 8 18.15 -11.55 -10.14
CA LYS A 8 16.77 -11.92 -9.82
C LYS A 8 15.73 -10.87 -10.18
N VAL A 9 16.15 -9.76 -10.80
CA VAL A 9 15.26 -8.64 -11.10
C VAL A 9 14.12 -9.06 -12.04
N SER A 10 14.42 -9.79 -13.11
CA SER A 10 13.42 -10.27 -14.07
C SER A 10 12.35 -11.11 -13.38
N THR A 11 12.76 -12.14 -12.65
CA THR A 11 11.87 -13.01 -11.88
C THR A 11 11.02 -12.23 -10.87
N ALA A 12 11.63 -11.26 -10.16
CA ALA A 12 10.93 -10.44 -9.18
C ALA A 12 9.86 -9.54 -9.83
N ILE A 13 10.12 -9.03 -11.03
CA ILE A 13 9.15 -8.25 -11.81
C ILE A 13 7.98 -9.12 -12.26
N ASP A 14 8.25 -10.33 -12.73
CA ASP A 14 7.20 -11.26 -13.17
C ASP A 14 6.30 -11.67 -12.02
N ILE A 15 6.87 -12.00 -10.87
CA ILE A 15 6.10 -12.27 -9.64
C ILE A 15 5.26 -11.05 -9.25
N LEU A 16 5.85 -9.85 -9.24
CA LEU A 16 5.11 -8.63 -8.90
C LEU A 16 3.92 -8.38 -9.83
N LYS A 17 4.13 -8.52 -11.13
CA LYS A 17 3.04 -8.36 -12.12
C LYS A 17 1.94 -9.41 -11.90
N HIS A 18 2.33 -10.65 -11.65
CA HIS A 18 1.38 -11.73 -11.38
C HIS A 18 0.53 -11.45 -10.15
N GLU A 19 1.15 -11.08 -9.04
CA GLU A 19 0.44 -10.75 -7.79
C GLU A 19 -0.50 -9.54 -7.94
N LEU A 20 -0.07 -8.50 -8.67
CA LEU A 20 -0.93 -7.34 -8.93
C LEU A 20 -2.16 -7.73 -9.78
N LEU A 21 -1.99 -8.58 -10.79
CA LEU A 21 -3.09 -9.05 -11.62
C LEU A 21 -4.01 -10.00 -10.85
N ASN A 22 -3.48 -10.87 -10.01
CA ASN A 22 -4.28 -11.73 -9.13
C ASN A 22 -5.15 -10.90 -8.20
N MET A 23 -4.56 -9.86 -7.56
CA MET A 23 -5.33 -8.94 -6.71
C MET A 23 -6.45 -8.24 -7.49
N ALA A 24 -6.23 -7.90 -8.77
CA ALA A 24 -7.26 -7.28 -9.62
C ALA A 24 -8.39 -8.26 -9.97
N GLN A 25 -8.09 -9.54 -10.15
CA GLN A 25 -9.05 -10.56 -10.61
C GLN A 25 -9.77 -11.26 -9.46
N GLU A 26 -9.03 -11.63 -8.43
CA GLU A 26 -9.51 -12.46 -7.32
C GLU A 26 -9.78 -11.64 -6.05
N GLY A 27 -9.21 -10.42 -5.97
CA GLY A 27 -9.31 -9.58 -4.78
C GLY A 27 -8.40 -10.07 -3.65
N VAL A 28 -8.85 -9.88 -2.42
CA VAL A 28 -8.17 -10.33 -1.19
C VAL A 28 -9.12 -11.13 -0.33
N SER A 29 -8.62 -12.13 0.37
CA SER A 29 -9.40 -12.87 1.35
C SER A 29 -9.76 -12.01 2.56
N ASP A 30 -10.79 -12.40 3.30
CA ASP A 30 -11.18 -11.70 4.53
C ASP A 30 -10.10 -11.82 5.62
N GLU A 31 -9.33 -12.89 5.64
CA GLU A 31 -8.21 -13.10 6.56
C GLU A 31 -7.05 -12.14 6.25
N GLU A 32 -6.65 -12.01 5.00
CA GLU A 32 -5.64 -11.04 4.55
C GLU A 32 -6.06 -9.61 4.85
N LEU A 33 -7.31 -9.27 4.56
CA LEU A 33 -7.87 -7.95 4.85
C LEU A 33 -7.86 -7.67 6.35
N LEU A 34 -8.25 -8.64 7.18
CA LEU A 34 -8.22 -8.51 8.63
C LEU A 34 -6.80 -8.31 9.15
N GLY A 35 -5.84 -9.09 8.66
CA GLY A 35 -4.43 -8.97 8.99
C GLY A 35 -3.88 -7.58 8.65
N ALA A 36 -4.17 -7.09 7.44
CA ALA A 36 -3.78 -5.75 7.00
C ALA A 36 -4.39 -4.64 7.85
N LYS A 37 -5.69 -4.73 8.18
CA LYS A 37 -6.36 -3.79 9.08
C LYS A 37 -5.72 -3.75 10.46
N ASN A 38 -5.49 -4.90 11.06
CA ASN A 38 -4.89 -5.02 12.39
C ASN A 38 -3.49 -4.38 12.41
N TYR A 39 -2.68 -4.65 11.37
CA TYR A 39 -1.38 -4.04 11.21
C TYR A 39 -1.46 -2.51 11.09
N LEU A 40 -2.30 -1.99 10.19
CA LEU A 40 -2.44 -0.56 9.94
C LEU A 40 -2.97 0.21 11.15
N ILE A 41 -3.90 -0.38 11.91
CA ILE A 41 -4.48 0.21 13.11
C ILE A 41 -3.47 0.17 14.26
N GLY A 42 -2.81 -0.97 14.46
CA GLY A 42 -1.84 -1.15 15.56
C GLY A 42 -0.56 -0.33 15.37
N ALA A 43 -0.06 -0.22 14.14
CA ALA A 43 1.15 0.55 13.85
C ALA A 43 0.95 2.07 13.87
N TYR A 44 -0.28 2.55 13.74
CA TYR A 44 -0.54 4.00 13.60
C TYR A 44 -0.17 4.82 14.84
N PRO A 45 -0.52 4.42 16.08
CA PRO A 45 -0.14 5.17 17.27
C PRO A 45 1.38 5.31 17.44
N LEU A 46 2.16 4.30 17.02
CA LEU A 46 3.62 4.29 17.12
C LEU A 46 4.29 5.38 16.25
N ARG A 47 3.54 5.96 15.31
CA ARG A 47 4.03 7.07 14.48
C ARG A 47 4.07 8.40 15.22
N PHE A 48 3.38 8.54 16.35
CA PHE A 48 3.28 9.77 17.14
C PHE A 48 4.30 9.80 18.28
N ASP A 49 5.50 9.30 18.02
CA ASP A 49 6.62 9.32 18.97
C ASP A 49 7.48 10.56 18.75
N GLY A 50 7.48 11.46 19.74
CA GLY A 50 8.28 12.68 19.77
C GLY A 50 7.65 13.87 18.99
N ASN A 51 7.86 15.07 19.55
CA ASN A 51 7.23 16.32 19.06
C ASN A 51 7.56 16.63 17.60
N VAL A 52 8.81 16.40 17.18
CA VAL A 52 9.25 16.67 15.80
C VAL A 52 8.46 15.80 14.80
N ARG A 53 8.25 14.52 15.12
CA ARG A 53 7.51 13.59 14.27
C ARG A 53 6.03 13.96 14.21
N ILE A 54 5.44 14.30 15.35
CA ILE A 54 4.06 14.79 15.43
C ILE A 54 3.89 16.06 14.58
N ALA A 55 4.77 17.04 14.70
CA ALA A 55 4.71 18.27 13.93
C ALA A 55 4.78 17.99 12.41
N LYS A 56 5.68 17.10 11.97
CA LYS A 56 5.78 16.70 10.56
C LYS A 56 4.50 16.01 10.05
N ILE A 57 3.90 15.15 10.86
CA ILE A 57 2.64 14.47 10.51
C ILE A 57 1.52 15.50 10.33
N LEU A 58 1.37 16.43 11.30
CA LEU A 58 0.34 17.46 11.25
C LEU A 58 0.53 18.41 10.06
N ALA A 59 1.76 18.83 9.79
CA ALA A 59 2.08 19.66 8.62
C ALA A 59 1.76 18.94 7.31
N SER A 60 2.11 17.65 7.20
CA SER A 60 1.79 16.84 6.02
C SER A 60 0.27 16.67 5.84
N MET A 61 -0.47 16.45 6.92
CA MET A 61 -1.93 16.37 6.87
C MET A 61 -2.55 17.67 6.39
N GLN A 62 -2.08 18.81 6.90
CA GLN A 62 -2.54 20.13 6.48
C GLN A 62 -2.24 20.36 4.98
N PHE A 63 -1.06 19.98 4.52
CA PHE A 63 -0.65 20.14 3.12
C PHE A 63 -1.56 19.37 2.15
N ILE A 64 -2.03 18.18 2.53
CA ILE A 64 -2.94 17.36 1.71
C ILE A 64 -4.44 17.61 2.03
N GLY A 65 -4.76 18.65 2.80
CA GLY A 65 -6.15 19.05 3.10
C GLY A 65 -6.86 18.18 4.14
N LEU A 66 -6.15 17.37 4.91
CA LEU A 66 -6.74 16.62 6.02
C LEU A 66 -6.78 17.46 7.29
N ASN A 67 -7.92 17.50 7.96
CA ASN A 67 -8.05 18.17 9.25
C ASN A 67 -7.56 17.26 10.41
N LYS A 68 -7.42 17.88 11.60
CA LYS A 68 -6.96 17.17 12.82
C LYS A 68 -7.86 16.01 13.24
N ASP A 69 -9.14 16.03 12.89
CA ASP A 69 -10.11 15.01 13.27
C ASP A 69 -9.90 13.71 12.49
N TYR A 70 -9.13 13.78 11.37
CA TYR A 70 -8.72 12.58 10.64
C TYR A 70 -7.94 11.60 11.52
N ILE A 71 -7.11 12.08 12.45
CA ILE A 71 -6.35 11.22 13.37
C ILE A 71 -7.30 10.31 14.15
N LYS A 72 -8.42 10.86 14.61
CA LYS A 72 -9.43 10.12 15.39
C LYS A 72 -10.27 9.18 14.51
N SER A 73 -10.67 9.67 13.33
CA SER A 73 -11.59 8.93 12.44
C SER A 73 -10.91 7.90 11.55
N ARG A 74 -9.57 7.95 11.38
CA ARG A 74 -8.82 7.08 10.46
C ARG A 74 -9.04 5.60 10.73
N ASN A 75 -8.92 5.18 11.98
CA ASN A 75 -9.02 3.77 12.33
C ASN A 75 -10.43 3.22 12.08
N GLU A 76 -11.47 4.01 12.33
CA GLU A 76 -12.85 3.63 12.01
C GLU A 76 -13.07 3.52 10.49
N LYS A 77 -12.49 4.42 9.70
CA LYS A 77 -12.51 4.33 8.25
C LYS A 77 -11.83 3.04 7.75
N ILE A 78 -10.67 2.68 8.32
CA ILE A 78 -9.97 1.43 7.97
C ILE A 78 -10.81 0.21 8.35
N LYS A 79 -11.41 0.18 9.53
CA LYS A 79 -12.29 -0.93 9.96
C LYS A 79 -13.47 -1.12 9.02
N ALA A 80 -14.03 -0.03 8.50
CA ALA A 80 -15.20 -0.06 7.63
C ALA A 80 -14.94 -0.61 6.22
N ILE A 81 -13.67 -0.66 5.76
CA ILE A 81 -13.32 -1.19 4.43
C ILE A 81 -13.71 -2.67 4.33
N LYS A 82 -14.29 -3.06 3.23
CA LYS A 82 -14.67 -4.46 2.91
C LYS A 82 -13.76 -5.03 1.82
N SER A 83 -13.70 -6.36 1.72
CA SER A 83 -13.00 -7.04 0.62
C SER A 83 -13.50 -6.60 -0.76
N SER A 84 -14.80 -6.36 -0.88
CA SER A 84 -15.41 -5.81 -2.11
C SER A 84 -14.89 -4.41 -2.50
N ASP A 85 -14.57 -3.56 -1.53
CA ASP A 85 -14.01 -2.22 -1.80
C ASP A 85 -12.59 -2.34 -2.35
N ILE A 86 -11.81 -3.28 -1.80
CA ILE A 86 -10.46 -3.59 -2.28
C ILE A 86 -10.52 -4.15 -3.70
N ALA A 87 -11.39 -5.13 -3.96
CA ALA A 87 -11.55 -5.71 -5.29
C ALA A 87 -11.94 -4.67 -6.35
N LEU A 88 -12.88 -3.75 -6.02
CA LEU A 88 -13.28 -2.67 -6.91
C LEU A 88 -12.10 -1.76 -7.29
N VAL A 89 -11.33 -1.34 -6.29
CA VAL A 89 -10.19 -0.43 -6.50
C VAL A 89 -9.05 -1.15 -7.22
N ALA A 90 -8.73 -2.38 -6.83
CA ALA A 90 -7.70 -3.19 -7.46
C ALA A 90 -8.02 -3.44 -8.93
N ASN A 91 -9.24 -3.83 -9.26
CA ASN A 91 -9.67 -4.02 -10.63
C ASN A 91 -9.51 -2.73 -11.45
N ARG A 92 -9.95 -1.59 -10.93
CA ARG A 92 -9.84 -0.29 -11.62
C ARG A 92 -8.39 0.13 -11.89
N LEU A 93 -7.48 -0.12 -10.94
CA LEU A 93 -6.11 0.38 -11.01
C LEU A 93 -5.12 -0.61 -11.65
N LEU A 94 -5.38 -1.90 -11.54
CA LEU A 94 -4.40 -2.94 -11.87
C LEU A 94 -4.81 -3.82 -13.06
N SER A 95 -6.06 -3.72 -13.57
CA SER A 95 -6.49 -4.53 -14.72
C SER A 95 -5.83 -4.10 -16.03
N SER A 96 -5.43 -2.82 -16.17
CA SER A 96 -4.61 -2.42 -17.30
C SER A 96 -3.22 -3.03 -17.09
N LYS A 97 -2.76 -3.82 -18.04
CA LYS A 97 -1.42 -4.43 -17.96
C LYS A 97 -0.28 -3.43 -18.18
N ASP A 98 -0.58 -2.13 -18.24
CA ASP A 98 0.34 -1.05 -18.56
C ASP A 98 1.02 -0.52 -17.29
N PHE A 99 1.97 -1.28 -16.77
CA PHE A 99 2.80 -0.84 -15.66
C PHE A 99 4.03 -0.10 -16.15
N THR A 100 4.28 1.09 -15.61
CA THR A 100 5.58 1.76 -15.77
C THR A 100 6.54 1.22 -14.70
N ILE A 101 7.61 0.57 -15.15
CA ILE A 101 8.63 0.00 -14.27
C ILE A 101 9.91 0.79 -14.44
N VAL A 102 10.45 1.31 -13.35
CA VAL A 102 11.75 1.99 -13.31
C VAL A 102 12.72 1.14 -12.53
N ILE A 103 13.85 0.83 -13.15
CA ILE A 103 14.90 -0.01 -12.59
C ILE A 103 16.18 0.81 -12.49
N VAL A 104 16.84 0.73 -11.32
CA VAL A 104 18.13 1.39 -11.05
C VAL A 104 19.11 0.33 -10.60
N GLY A 105 20.19 0.15 -11.37
CA GLY A 105 21.20 -0.87 -11.14
C GLY A 105 21.72 -1.47 -12.45
N GLU A 106 22.29 -2.65 -12.38
CA GLU A 106 22.78 -3.43 -13.53
C GLU A 106 22.01 -4.75 -13.63
N PRO A 107 20.72 -4.71 -13.97
CA PRO A 107 19.87 -5.91 -14.01
C PRO A 107 20.31 -6.85 -15.11
N GLN A 108 20.17 -8.15 -14.85
CA GLN A 108 20.41 -9.20 -15.84
C GLN A 108 19.05 -9.80 -16.27
N GLY A 109 18.96 -10.18 -17.54
CA GLY A 109 17.80 -10.90 -18.09
C GLY A 109 16.54 -10.04 -18.31
N LEU A 110 16.69 -8.75 -18.58
CA LEU A 110 15.60 -7.85 -18.97
C LEU A 110 15.61 -7.61 -20.47
#